data_8f02aa53d2ce3afbb72797e85903e747
#
_entry.id   8f02aa53d2ce3afbb72797e85903e747
#
_cell.length_a   1.000
_cell.length_b   1.000
_cell.length_c   1.000
_cell.angle_alpha   90.00
_cell.angle_beta   90.00
_cell.angle_gamma   90.00
#
_symmetry.space_group_name_H-M   'P 1'
#
loop_
_entity.id
_entity.type
_entity.pdbx_description
1 polymer ?
#
loop_
_entity_poly.entity_id
_entity_poly.type
_entity_poly.pdbx_seq_one_letter_code
_entity_poly.pdbx_strand_id
1 'polypeptide(L)' 'MKYVCDVCGYVYDPAEHEGVAFEDLPEDFECPLCGVGKDQFSPEG' A
#
# COMPACT_ATOMS: atom_id res chain seq x y z
N MET A 1 -2.59 6.88 8.10
CA MET A 1 -1.34 6.14 8.19
C MET A 1 -0.91 5.65 6.82
N LYS A 2 0.31 5.93 6.43
CA LYS A 2 0.81 5.56 5.11
C LYS A 2 1.55 4.24 5.15
N TYR A 3 1.58 3.57 4.01
CA TYR A 3 2.32 2.33 3.85
C TYR A 3 3.29 2.47 2.69
N VAL A 4 4.47 1.89 2.83
CA VAL A 4 5.51 1.98 1.82
C VAL A 4 5.82 0.58 1.30
N CYS A 5 5.88 0.46 -0.02
CA CYS A 5 6.30 -0.78 -0.66
C CYS A 5 7.81 -0.96 -0.44
N ASP A 6 8.19 -2.09 0.15
CA ASP A 6 9.60 -2.35 0.45
C ASP A 6 10.43 -2.68 -0.80
N VAL A 7 9.78 -2.92 -1.92
CA VAL A 7 10.47 -3.31 -3.16
C VAL A 7 10.77 -2.12 -4.05
N CYS A 8 9.77 -1.28 -4.32
CA CYS A 8 9.94 -0.14 -5.23
C CYS A 8 9.84 1.22 -4.57
N GLY A 9 9.42 1.27 -3.31
CA GLY A 9 9.29 2.54 -2.60
C GLY A 9 7.97 3.27 -2.83
N TYR A 10 7.00 2.61 -3.43
CA TYR A 10 5.69 3.22 -3.64
C TYR A 10 5.05 3.52 -2.28
N VAL A 11 4.48 4.71 -2.14
CA VAL A 11 3.80 5.11 -0.91
C VAL A 11 2.29 5.07 -1.12
N TYR A 12 1.61 4.28 -0.32
CA TYR A 12 0.16 4.25 -0.31
C TYR A 12 -0.35 5.23 0.74
N ASP A 13 -1.05 6.24 0.30
CA ASP A 13 -1.63 7.25 1.18
C ASP A 13 -3.16 7.10 1.14
N PRO A 14 -3.80 6.66 2.23
CA PRO A 14 -5.26 6.51 2.27
C PRO A 14 -6.01 7.79 1.89
N ALA A 15 -5.45 8.94 2.22
CA ALA A 15 -6.12 10.21 1.90
C ALA A 15 -6.23 10.44 0.39
N GLU A 16 -5.32 9.88 -0.40
CA GLU A 16 -5.37 9.99 -1.86
C GLU A 16 -6.29 8.94 -2.48
N HIS A 17 -6.77 8.01 -1.67
CA HIS A 17 -7.66 6.94 -2.10
C HIS A 17 -9.02 7.04 -1.42
N GLU A 18 -9.49 8.28 -1.27
CA GLU A 18 -10.81 8.58 -0.71
C GLU A 18 -11.01 8.06 0.72
N GLY A 19 -9.93 7.99 1.48
CA GLY A 19 -9.99 7.55 2.86
C GLY A 19 -10.01 6.02 3.04
N VAL A 20 -9.76 5.27 1.98
CA VAL A 20 -9.71 3.81 2.08
C VAL A 20 -8.41 3.40 2.78
N ALA A 21 -8.54 2.79 3.94
CA ALA A 21 -7.38 2.34 4.69
C ALA A 21 -6.69 1.19 3.97
N PHE A 22 -5.38 1.05 4.20
CA PHE A 22 -4.61 -0.03 3.58
C PHE A 22 -5.20 -1.40 3.91
N GLU A 23 -5.63 -1.58 5.14
CA GLU A 23 -6.20 -2.85 5.61
C GLU A 23 -7.58 -3.14 5.01
N ASP A 24 -8.23 -2.12 4.43
CA ASP A 24 -9.51 -2.29 3.74
C ASP A 24 -9.30 -2.74 2.30
N LEU A 25 -8.07 -2.76 1.82
CA LEU A 25 -7.77 -3.25 0.48
C LEU A 25 -7.94 -4.77 0.43
N PRO A 26 -8.29 -5.33 -0.74
CA PRO A 26 -8.42 -6.78 -0.87
C PRO A 26 -7.07 -7.47 -0.64
N GLU A 27 -7.12 -8.74 -0.24
CA GLU A 27 -5.90 -9.50 0.02
C GLU A 27 -5.04 -9.68 -1.23
N ASP A 28 -5.66 -9.62 -2.41
CA ASP A 28 -4.96 -9.76 -3.67
C ASP A 28 -4.49 -8.42 -4.23
N PHE A 29 -4.54 -7.36 -3.42
CA PHE A 29 -4.03 -6.06 -3.82
C PHE A 29 -2.54 -6.17 -4.15
N GLU A 30 -2.15 -5.53 -5.23
CA GLU A 30 -0.77 -5.53 -5.67
C GLU A 30 -0.28 -4.10 -5.87
N CYS A 31 1.02 -3.90 -5.64
CA CYS A 31 1.64 -2.60 -5.86
C CYS A 31 1.46 -2.20 -7.33
N PRO A 32 0.92 -0.99 -7.60
CA PRO A 32 0.72 -0.56 -8.99
C PRO A 32 2.01 -0.29 -9.76
N LEU A 33 3.13 -0.21 -9.07
CA LEU A 33 4.42 0.07 -9.70
C LEU A 33 5.24 -1.18 -9.95
N CYS A 34 5.34 -2.07 -8.98
CA CYS A 34 6.18 -3.26 -9.11
C CYS A 34 5.40 -4.57 -9.05
N GLY A 35 4.15 -4.54 -8.60
CA GLY A 35 3.29 -5.71 -8.64
C GLY A 35 3.43 -6.69 -7.48
N VAL A 36 4.12 -6.30 -6.41
CA VAL A 36 4.21 -7.18 -5.25
C VAL A 36 2.95 -7.08 -4.40
N GLY A 37 2.70 -8.09 -3.58
CA GLY A 37 1.51 -8.14 -2.75
C GLY A 37 1.59 -7.24 -1.52
N LYS A 38 0.49 -7.21 -0.77
CA LYS A 38 0.40 -6.38 0.43
C LYS A 38 1.46 -6.73 1.49
N ASP A 39 1.91 -7.96 1.50
CA ASP A 39 2.89 -8.42 2.48
C ASP A 39 4.25 -7.75 2.32
N GLN A 40 4.47 -7.09 1.20
CA GLN A 40 5.70 -6.33 0.96
C GLN A 40 5.58 -4.87 1.35
N PHE A 41 4.47 -4.48 1.96
CA PHE A 41 4.28 -3.12 2.43
C PHE A 41 4.52 -3.03 3.92
N SER A 42 5.10 -1.90 4.35
CA SER A 42 5.36 -1.63 5.76
C SER A 42 4.72 -0.31 6.16
N PRO A 43 4.18 -0.21 7.38
CA PRO A 43 3.61 1.06 7.84
C PRO A 43 4.70 2.10 8.00
N GLU A 44 4.46 3.28 7.44
CA GLU A 44 5.44 4.36 7.52
C GLU A 44 5.25 5.22 8.76
N GLY A 45 4.10 5.26 9.24
CA GLY A 45 3.89 6.20 10.25
C GLY A 45 3.16 6.01 11.40
#